data_8ff38c96334d1dd4bddde450b5a1eab8
#
_entry.id   8ff38c96334d1dd4bddde450b5a1eab8
#
_cell.length_a   1.000
_cell.length_b   1.000
_cell.length_c   1.000
_cell.angle_alpha   90.00
_cell.angle_beta   90.00
_cell.angle_gamma   90.00
#
_symmetry.space_group_name_H-M   'P 1'
#
loop_
_entity.id
_entity.type
_entity.pdbx_description
1 polymer ?
#
loop_
_entity_poly.entity_id
_entity_poly.type
_entity_poly.pdbx_seq_one_letter_code
_entity_poly.pdbx_strand_id
1 'polypeptide(L)'
;SAASDVYKRQLLPVLFVSISMKFTSPVSLSDKQFIAQSILPGESKAILTLEDGQTIYINKETESLLEKIDGARVHMDSTMLNYQVTSKTAPKNKPVYNKVETPRGGEYALLLSDGTKVHLNAMTSLRFPVTFDNGPRKVELEGEAYFEVCKTGQPFIVCTQGMQVEVLGTTFNISAYPQEEYQTTLVNGSVKVNTETGESCILKPSQQATISLGNSSIQIRMVDAGFYTSWIKGKIHFKDQRLEDIMKILSRWYDMEVIFANEKIKDLRFGCNVDRYSEITPFVRLLEETQKVHVKVNNKTITFYN
;
A
#
# COMPACT_ATOMS: atom_id res chain seq x y z
N SER A 1 63.76 -5.00 23.52
CA SER A 1 63.53 -4.88 22.07
C SER A 1 62.08 -5.08 21.75
N ALA A 2 61.45 -3.95 21.44
CA ALA A 2 60.32 -3.66 20.60
C ALA A 2 59.08 -4.59 20.74
N ALA A 3 58.09 -4.25 21.46
CA ALA A 3 56.91 -3.39 21.17
C ALA A 3 56.16 -3.77 19.89
N SER A 4 55.01 -4.37 20.06
CA SER A 4 53.92 -4.20 19.09
C SER A 4 52.59 -4.16 19.88
N ASP A 5 52.09 -2.95 20.10
CA ASP A 5 50.74 -2.68 20.57
C ASP A 5 49.77 -3.00 19.47
N VAL A 6 48.97 -4.05 19.66
CA VAL A 6 47.84 -4.36 18.79
C VAL A 6 46.58 -3.79 19.42
N TYR A 7 46.03 -2.79 18.79
CA TYR A 7 44.74 -2.16 19.08
C TYR A 7 43.62 -3.23 19.15
N LYS A 8 43.14 -3.55 20.34
CA LYS A 8 41.87 -4.24 20.54
C LYS A 8 40.72 -3.24 20.36
N ARG A 9 40.14 -3.19 19.18
CA ARG A 9 38.81 -2.62 19.00
C ARG A 9 37.79 -3.51 19.69
N GLN A 10 37.26 -3.05 20.81
CA GLN A 10 36.09 -3.65 21.44
C GLN A 10 34.86 -3.41 20.55
N LEU A 11 34.39 -4.48 19.90
CA LEU A 11 33.06 -4.55 19.33
C LEU A 11 32.06 -4.69 20.49
N LEU A 12 31.33 -3.62 20.78
CA LEU A 12 30.14 -3.66 21.62
C LEU A 12 29.04 -4.42 20.87
N PRO A 13 28.47 -5.50 21.39
CA PRO A 13 27.32 -6.14 20.81
C PRO A 13 26.10 -5.23 21.01
N VAL A 14 25.52 -4.77 19.91
CA VAL A 14 24.20 -4.15 19.92
C VAL A 14 23.18 -5.24 20.22
N LEU A 15 22.71 -5.25 21.45
CA LEU A 15 21.67 -6.16 21.92
C LEU A 15 20.34 -5.73 21.29
N PHE A 16 19.90 -6.43 20.24
CA PHE A 16 18.52 -6.35 19.74
C PHE A 16 17.61 -7.05 20.76
N VAL A 17 17.02 -6.29 21.66
CA VAL A 17 15.96 -6.79 22.53
C VAL A 17 14.65 -6.78 21.73
N SER A 18 14.28 -7.95 21.21
CA SER A 18 12.92 -8.19 20.71
C SER A 18 11.99 -8.34 21.91
N ILE A 19 11.37 -7.25 22.35
CA ILE A 19 10.35 -7.29 23.40
C ILE A 19 9.04 -7.74 22.77
N SER A 20 8.76 -9.04 22.86
CA SER A 20 7.44 -9.60 22.62
C SER A 20 6.64 -9.46 23.92
N MET A 21 6.06 -8.31 24.18
CA MET A 21 5.19 -8.10 25.33
C MET A 21 3.79 -8.63 25.06
N LYS A 22 3.44 -9.73 25.73
CA LYS A 22 2.03 -10.09 25.97
C LYS A 22 1.52 -9.18 27.09
N PHE A 23 0.79 -8.13 26.73
CA PHE A 23 0.12 -7.28 27.71
C PHE A 23 -1.14 -7.96 28.25
N THR A 24 -1.05 -8.48 29.46
CA THR A 24 -2.21 -8.76 30.33
C THR A 24 -2.06 -7.89 31.58
N SER A 25 -2.34 -6.59 31.46
CA SER A 25 -2.47 -5.71 32.62
C SER A 25 -3.93 -5.27 32.73
N PRO A 26 -4.54 -5.23 33.92
CA PRO A 26 -5.89 -4.74 34.10
C PRO A 26 -5.93 -3.23 33.78
N VAL A 27 -6.81 -2.86 32.85
CA VAL A 27 -7.02 -1.48 32.40
C VAL A 27 -7.57 -0.65 33.57
N SER A 28 -6.90 0.45 33.92
CA SER A 28 -7.36 1.35 34.98
C SER A 28 -8.62 2.14 34.54
N LEU A 29 -9.40 2.65 35.50
CA LEU A 29 -10.63 3.39 35.21
C LEU A 29 -10.42 4.71 34.44
N SER A 30 -9.20 5.31 34.53
CA SER A 30 -8.78 6.46 33.74
C SER A 30 -8.58 6.11 32.26
N ASP A 31 -8.21 4.87 31.98
CA ASP A 31 -8.02 4.36 30.62
C ASP A 31 -9.36 4.10 29.92
N LYS A 32 -10.46 3.89 30.68
CA LYS A 32 -11.80 3.69 30.09
C LYS A 32 -12.37 4.92 29.42
N GLN A 33 -12.02 6.12 29.86
CA GLN A 33 -12.42 7.37 29.16
C GLN A 33 -11.67 7.58 27.83
N PHE A 34 -10.45 7.06 27.72
CA PHE A 34 -9.68 7.10 26.47
C PHE A 34 -10.18 6.06 25.45
N ILE A 35 -10.72 4.95 25.93
CA ILE A 35 -11.19 3.80 25.11
C ILE A 35 -12.53 4.09 24.44
N ALA A 36 -13.31 5.07 24.94
CA ALA A 36 -14.66 5.35 24.42
C ALA A 36 -14.69 5.92 22.97
N GLN A 37 -13.55 6.17 22.36
CA GLN A 37 -13.43 6.71 20.98
C GLN A 37 -12.29 6.04 20.23
N SER A 38 -12.27 4.72 20.20
CA SER A 38 -11.28 3.96 19.43
C SER A 38 -11.49 4.18 17.93
N ILE A 39 -10.42 4.57 17.22
CA ILE A 39 -10.40 4.62 15.76
C ILE A 39 -10.14 3.21 15.27
N LEU A 40 -11.13 2.65 14.60
CA LEU A 40 -11.09 1.29 14.07
C LEU A 40 -10.26 1.20 12.80
N PRO A 41 -9.63 0.05 12.53
CA PRO A 41 -8.91 -0.19 11.29
C PRO A 41 -9.84 -0.19 10.09
N GLY A 42 -9.25 -0.05 8.92
CA GLY A 42 -9.93 -0.26 7.65
C GLY A 42 -10.42 -1.70 7.47
N GLU A 43 -11.16 -1.90 6.41
CA GLU A 43 -11.80 -3.16 6.08
C GLU A 43 -11.82 -3.44 4.58
N SER A 44 -12.18 -4.66 4.20
CA SER A 44 -12.41 -5.00 2.80
C SER A 44 -13.66 -4.28 2.30
N LYS A 45 -13.50 -3.29 1.43
CA LYS A 45 -14.57 -2.55 0.75
C LYS A 45 -14.06 -1.84 -0.50
N ALA A 46 -14.87 -1.81 -1.52
CA ALA A 46 -14.56 -1.20 -2.80
C ALA A 46 -15.82 -0.72 -3.53
N ILE A 47 -15.60 0.03 -4.60
CA ILE A 47 -16.63 0.45 -5.55
C ILE A 47 -16.19 -0.02 -6.92
N LEU A 48 -16.99 -0.87 -7.55
CA LEU A 48 -16.81 -1.27 -8.94
C LEU A 48 -17.65 -0.37 -9.84
N THR A 49 -17.03 0.30 -10.79
CA THR A 49 -17.69 1.08 -11.84
C THR A 49 -17.52 0.38 -13.17
N LEU A 50 -18.63 0.09 -13.84
CA LEU A 50 -18.67 -0.54 -15.16
C LEU A 50 -18.50 0.49 -16.27
N GLU A 51 -18.23 0.03 -17.50
CA GLU A 51 -18.06 0.89 -18.68
C GLU A 51 -19.29 1.79 -18.96
N ASP A 52 -20.50 1.32 -18.66
CA ASP A 52 -21.75 2.07 -18.81
C ASP A 52 -22.01 3.09 -17.69
N GLY A 53 -21.10 3.18 -16.69
CA GLY A 53 -21.20 4.06 -15.53
C GLY A 53 -22.00 3.49 -14.37
N GLN A 54 -22.54 2.26 -14.47
CA GLN A 54 -23.15 1.60 -13.32
C GLN A 54 -22.13 1.37 -12.23
N THR A 55 -22.50 1.62 -10.96
CA THR A 55 -21.66 1.43 -9.78
C THR A 55 -22.21 0.35 -8.88
N ILE A 56 -21.30 -0.50 -8.37
CA ILE A 56 -21.60 -1.59 -7.43
C ILE A 56 -20.73 -1.39 -6.20
N TYR A 57 -21.37 -1.24 -5.03
CA TYR A 57 -20.69 -1.11 -3.76
C TYR A 57 -20.42 -2.49 -3.17
N ILE A 58 -19.19 -2.74 -2.81
CA ILE A 58 -18.69 -4.00 -2.25
C ILE A 58 -18.28 -3.76 -0.80
N ASN A 59 -18.80 -4.56 0.12
CA ASN A 59 -18.49 -4.51 1.55
C ASN A 59 -18.55 -5.92 2.16
N LYS A 60 -18.42 -6.03 3.48
CA LYS A 60 -18.47 -7.30 4.22
C LYS A 60 -19.79 -8.07 4.06
N GLU A 61 -20.88 -7.37 3.75
CA GLU A 61 -22.21 -7.96 3.59
C GLU A 61 -22.47 -8.39 2.14
N THR A 62 -21.53 -8.12 1.23
CA THR A 62 -21.66 -8.48 -0.18
C THR A 62 -21.62 -10.00 -0.31
N GLU A 63 -22.74 -10.57 -0.71
CA GLU A 63 -22.83 -11.98 -1.07
C GLU A 63 -22.14 -12.25 -2.40
N SER A 64 -21.71 -13.49 -2.60
CA SER A 64 -21.14 -13.93 -3.88
C SER A 64 -22.12 -13.71 -5.02
N LEU A 65 -21.81 -12.78 -5.90
CA LEU A 65 -22.56 -12.55 -7.13
C LEU A 65 -21.81 -13.17 -8.29
N LEU A 66 -22.51 -13.99 -9.07
CA LEU A 66 -21.98 -14.55 -10.31
C LEU A 66 -22.76 -13.94 -11.46
N GLU A 67 -22.24 -12.84 -12.00
CA GLU A 67 -22.87 -12.12 -13.08
C GLU A 67 -22.04 -12.16 -14.37
N LYS A 68 -22.70 -12.07 -15.49
CA LYS A 68 -22.05 -11.90 -16.79
C LYS A 68 -21.98 -10.42 -17.09
N ILE A 69 -20.81 -9.81 -16.81
CA ILE A 69 -20.54 -8.40 -16.99
C ILE A 69 -19.63 -8.24 -18.21
N ASP A 70 -20.05 -7.49 -19.20
CA ASP A 70 -19.26 -7.10 -20.38
C ASP A 70 -18.53 -8.25 -21.09
N GLY A 71 -19.13 -9.44 -21.10
CA GLY A 71 -18.57 -10.60 -21.78
C GLY A 71 -17.63 -11.47 -20.95
N ALA A 72 -17.40 -11.10 -19.68
CA ALA A 72 -16.73 -11.95 -18.69
C ALA A 72 -17.74 -12.45 -17.65
N ARG A 73 -17.48 -13.62 -17.07
CA ARG A 73 -18.13 -14.03 -15.84
C ARG A 73 -17.39 -13.41 -14.67
N VAL A 74 -18.08 -12.62 -13.88
CA VAL A 74 -17.50 -11.94 -12.73
C VAL A 74 -18.06 -12.59 -11.46
N HIS A 75 -17.17 -13.15 -10.66
CA HIS A 75 -17.47 -13.59 -9.30
C HIS A 75 -16.97 -12.52 -8.35
N MET A 76 -17.84 -12.05 -7.48
CA MET A 76 -17.58 -10.98 -6.54
C MET A 76 -18.05 -11.41 -5.15
N ASP A 77 -17.17 -11.28 -4.19
CA ASP A 77 -17.47 -11.48 -2.76
C ASP A 77 -16.83 -10.39 -1.91
N SER A 78 -16.95 -10.49 -0.60
CA SER A 78 -16.39 -9.50 0.34
C SER A 78 -14.86 -9.41 0.35
N THR A 79 -14.16 -10.30 -0.35
CA THR A 79 -12.68 -10.39 -0.31
C THR A 79 -12.03 -10.15 -1.64
N MET A 80 -12.66 -10.56 -2.75
CA MET A 80 -12.05 -10.57 -4.07
C MET A 80 -13.05 -10.40 -5.21
N LEU A 81 -12.64 -9.68 -6.22
CA LEU A 81 -13.31 -9.60 -7.53
C LEU A 81 -12.53 -10.45 -8.54
N ASN A 82 -13.18 -11.46 -9.10
CA ASN A 82 -12.56 -12.42 -10.01
C ASN A 82 -13.20 -12.35 -11.39
N TYR A 83 -12.41 -11.99 -12.40
CA TYR A 83 -12.81 -11.93 -13.80
C TYR A 83 -12.42 -13.22 -14.53
N GLN A 84 -13.43 -14.02 -14.94
CA GLN A 84 -13.22 -15.22 -15.74
C GLN A 84 -13.75 -15.00 -17.16
N VAL A 85 -12.87 -15.10 -18.14
CA VAL A 85 -13.29 -15.08 -19.57
C VAL A 85 -14.02 -16.38 -19.88
N THR A 86 -15.31 -16.28 -20.19
CA THR A 86 -16.17 -17.44 -20.48
C THR A 86 -16.24 -17.82 -21.95
N SER A 87 -15.80 -16.95 -22.84
CA SER A 87 -15.85 -17.18 -24.30
C SER A 87 -14.72 -16.42 -24.97
N LYS A 88 -14.01 -17.12 -25.86
CA LYS A 88 -13.18 -16.49 -26.89
C LYS A 88 -14.04 -15.93 -28.01
N THR A 89 -15.11 -15.20 -27.69
CA THR A 89 -15.83 -14.43 -28.69
C THR A 89 -14.88 -13.37 -29.25
N ALA A 90 -14.91 -13.21 -30.57
CA ALA A 90 -14.09 -12.24 -31.27
C ALA A 90 -14.11 -10.88 -30.57
N PRO A 91 -12.95 -10.19 -30.48
CA PRO A 91 -12.86 -8.91 -29.78
C PRO A 91 -13.95 -7.98 -30.29
N LYS A 92 -14.73 -7.39 -29.36
CA LYS A 92 -15.56 -6.24 -29.69
C LYS A 92 -14.62 -5.17 -30.27
N ASN A 93 -15.05 -4.40 -31.22
CA ASN A 93 -14.24 -3.38 -31.91
C ASN A 93 -13.57 -2.34 -30.95
N LYS A 94 -13.89 -2.39 -29.66
CA LYS A 94 -13.25 -1.59 -28.61
C LYS A 94 -13.15 -2.42 -27.31
N PRO A 95 -12.02 -2.35 -26.57
CA PRO A 95 -11.93 -2.94 -25.25
C PRO A 95 -12.91 -2.25 -24.29
N VAL A 96 -13.55 -3.03 -23.45
CA VAL A 96 -14.44 -2.57 -22.37
C VAL A 96 -13.61 -2.42 -21.12
N TYR A 97 -13.73 -1.30 -20.43
CA TYR A 97 -12.98 -0.98 -19.22
C TYR A 97 -13.88 -0.90 -18.01
N ASN A 98 -13.44 -1.51 -16.93
CA ASN A 98 -14.02 -1.31 -15.61
C ASN A 98 -13.02 -0.62 -14.69
N LYS A 99 -13.52 0.00 -13.63
CA LYS A 99 -12.72 0.66 -12.61
C LYS A 99 -13.10 0.13 -11.22
N VAL A 100 -12.11 -0.20 -10.39
CA VAL A 100 -12.29 -0.50 -8.97
C VAL A 100 -11.61 0.57 -8.15
N GLU A 101 -12.31 1.09 -7.15
CA GLU A 101 -11.84 2.12 -6.24
C GLU A 101 -12.00 1.66 -4.80
N THR A 102 -10.94 1.77 -4.01
CA THR A 102 -10.98 1.60 -2.57
C THR A 102 -11.06 2.96 -1.90
N PRO A 103 -12.05 3.23 -1.05
CA PRO A 103 -12.13 4.49 -0.32
C PRO A 103 -11.10 4.54 0.82
N ARG A 104 -11.09 5.63 1.58
CA ARG A 104 -10.38 5.69 2.88
C ARG A 104 -10.85 4.53 3.77
N GLY A 105 -9.91 3.89 4.46
CA GLY A 105 -10.19 2.70 5.25
C GLY A 105 -10.67 1.49 4.43
N GLY A 106 -10.40 1.46 3.14
CA GLY A 106 -10.73 0.34 2.26
C GLY A 106 -9.50 -0.38 1.74
N GLU A 107 -9.62 -1.67 1.51
CA GLU A 107 -8.70 -2.48 0.71
C GLU A 107 -9.51 -3.49 -0.09
N TYR A 108 -8.98 -3.94 -1.21
CA TYR A 108 -9.66 -4.97 -1.98
C TYR A 108 -8.70 -5.73 -2.90
N ALA A 109 -9.04 -6.97 -3.23
CA ALA A 109 -8.24 -7.78 -4.15
C ALA A 109 -8.98 -8.01 -5.48
N LEU A 110 -8.21 -8.13 -6.57
CA LEU A 110 -8.71 -8.46 -7.91
C LEU A 110 -7.90 -9.62 -8.48
N LEU A 111 -8.60 -10.49 -9.20
CA LEU A 111 -8.00 -11.44 -10.14
C LEU A 111 -8.44 -11.04 -11.54
N LEU A 112 -7.52 -10.49 -12.32
CA LEU A 112 -7.77 -10.03 -13.67
C LEU A 112 -7.93 -11.23 -14.63
N SER A 113 -8.48 -10.96 -15.82
CA SER A 113 -8.79 -12.01 -16.82
C SER A 113 -7.58 -12.78 -17.35
N ASP A 114 -6.36 -12.25 -17.19
CA ASP A 114 -5.10 -12.90 -17.54
C ASP A 114 -4.49 -13.73 -16.39
N GLY A 115 -5.16 -13.77 -15.22
CA GLY A 115 -4.68 -14.43 -14.00
C GLY A 115 -3.77 -13.57 -13.13
N THR A 116 -3.55 -12.30 -13.48
CA THR A 116 -2.81 -11.36 -12.64
C THR A 116 -3.61 -11.02 -11.39
N LYS A 117 -2.99 -11.15 -10.21
CA LYS A 117 -3.56 -10.72 -8.94
C LYS A 117 -3.12 -9.30 -8.61
N VAL A 118 -4.06 -8.49 -8.17
CA VAL A 118 -3.82 -7.12 -7.74
C VAL A 118 -4.47 -6.90 -6.38
N HIS A 119 -3.71 -6.41 -5.42
CA HIS A 119 -4.24 -5.94 -4.14
C HIS A 119 -4.20 -4.43 -4.13
N LEU A 120 -5.34 -3.79 -3.87
CA LEU A 120 -5.48 -2.33 -3.77
C LEU A 120 -5.45 -1.90 -2.31
N ASN A 121 -4.60 -0.95 -1.98
CA ASN A 121 -4.56 -0.30 -0.67
C ASN A 121 -5.62 0.79 -0.58
N ALA A 122 -5.77 1.44 0.58
CA ALA A 122 -6.74 2.51 0.78
C ALA A 122 -6.51 3.71 -0.17
N MET A 123 -7.60 4.37 -0.58
CA MET A 123 -7.57 5.52 -1.51
C MET A 123 -6.90 5.18 -2.85
N THR A 124 -7.24 4.04 -3.42
CA THR A 124 -6.62 3.55 -4.67
C THR A 124 -7.68 3.32 -5.74
N SER A 125 -7.36 3.67 -6.96
CA SER A 125 -8.18 3.45 -8.15
C SER A 125 -7.37 2.64 -9.16
N LEU A 126 -7.97 1.56 -9.69
CA LEU A 126 -7.44 0.76 -10.78
C LEU A 126 -8.46 0.69 -11.91
N ARG A 127 -8.08 1.16 -13.10
CA ARG A 127 -8.87 1.00 -14.33
C ARG A 127 -8.20 -0.05 -15.22
N PHE A 128 -8.96 -1.03 -15.66
CA PHE A 128 -8.45 -2.18 -16.40
C PHE A 128 -9.45 -2.67 -17.45
N PRO A 129 -8.99 -3.29 -18.56
CA PRO A 129 -9.88 -3.90 -19.52
C PRO A 129 -10.46 -5.20 -18.95
N VAL A 130 -11.74 -5.45 -19.20
CA VAL A 130 -12.43 -6.70 -18.80
C VAL A 130 -11.73 -7.92 -19.38
N THR A 131 -11.22 -7.81 -20.61
CA THR A 131 -10.39 -8.82 -21.27
C THR A 131 -9.19 -8.18 -21.92
N PHE A 132 -8.03 -8.82 -21.83
CA PHE A 132 -6.83 -8.35 -22.53
C PHE A 132 -6.80 -8.91 -23.95
N ASP A 133 -6.44 -8.05 -24.90
CA ASP A 133 -6.23 -8.38 -26.31
C ASP A 133 -4.87 -9.08 -26.53
N ASN A 134 -4.53 -9.34 -27.80
CA ASN A 134 -3.24 -9.91 -28.19
C ASN A 134 -2.06 -8.90 -28.09
N GLY A 135 -2.29 -7.68 -27.61
CA GLY A 135 -1.30 -6.65 -27.40
C GLY A 135 -0.77 -6.57 -25.96
N PRO A 136 -0.06 -5.49 -25.60
CA PRO A 136 0.34 -5.22 -24.24
C PRO A 136 -0.87 -5.12 -23.28
N ARG A 137 -0.78 -5.76 -22.12
CA ARG A 137 -1.81 -5.74 -21.07
C ARG A 137 -1.67 -4.45 -20.26
N LYS A 138 -2.51 -3.46 -20.52
CA LYS A 138 -2.42 -2.14 -19.89
C LYS A 138 -3.49 -1.95 -18.82
N VAL A 139 -3.08 -1.38 -17.69
CA VAL A 139 -3.95 -0.92 -16.60
C VAL A 139 -3.53 0.47 -16.16
N GLU A 140 -4.45 1.23 -15.58
CA GLU A 140 -4.19 2.58 -15.07
C GLU A 140 -4.37 2.58 -13.55
N LEU A 141 -3.37 3.10 -12.81
CA LEU A 141 -3.33 3.11 -11.36
C LEU A 141 -3.18 4.54 -10.83
N GLU A 142 -3.98 4.87 -9.82
CA GLU A 142 -3.76 5.97 -8.90
C GLU A 142 -3.84 5.43 -7.47
N GLY A 143 -2.88 5.75 -6.60
CA GLY A 143 -2.79 5.20 -5.25
C GLY A 143 -1.75 4.09 -5.12
N GLU A 144 -2.00 3.08 -4.28
CA GLU A 144 -1.04 2.02 -4.00
C GLU A 144 -1.60 0.64 -4.28
N ALA A 145 -0.85 -0.15 -5.06
CA ALA A 145 -1.23 -1.51 -5.38
C ALA A 145 -0.02 -2.47 -5.41
N TYR A 146 -0.28 -3.68 -4.97
CA TYR A 146 0.64 -4.81 -5.06
C TYR A 146 0.20 -5.75 -6.17
N PHE A 147 1.12 -6.07 -7.06
CA PHE A 147 0.88 -6.87 -8.25
C PHE A 147 1.62 -8.20 -8.19
N GLU A 148 0.92 -9.28 -8.49
CA GLU A 148 1.48 -10.59 -8.82
C GLU A 148 1.11 -10.88 -10.28
N VAL A 149 1.96 -10.46 -11.21
CA VAL A 149 1.66 -10.51 -12.64
C VAL A 149 1.88 -11.89 -13.20
N CYS A 150 0.85 -12.42 -13.88
CA CYS A 150 0.90 -13.70 -14.56
C CYS A 150 1.83 -13.66 -15.80
N LYS A 151 2.65 -14.70 -15.97
CA LYS A 151 3.52 -14.85 -17.14
C LYS A 151 2.71 -15.35 -18.34
N THR A 152 2.44 -14.48 -19.31
CA THR A 152 1.72 -14.81 -20.54
C THR A 152 2.57 -14.66 -21.80
N GLY A 153 3.81 -14.14 -21.67
CA GLY A 153 4.65 -13.77 -22.81
C GLY A 153 4.42 -12.35 -23.33
N GLN A 154 3.30 -11.72 -22.99
CA GLN A 154 3.00 -10.34 -23.37
C GLN A 154 3.34 -9.38 -22.23
N PRO A 155 3.82 -8.15 -22.51
CA PRO A 155 4.08 -7.14 -21.50
C PRO A 155 2.83 -6.80 -20.71
N PHE A 156 2.98 -6.62 -19.39
CA PHE A 156 1.98 -6.01 -18.51
C PHE A 156 2.48 -4.62 -18.15
N ILE A 157 1.64 -3.60 -18.37
CA ILE A 157 2.01 -2.20 -18.23
C ILE A 157 1.05 -1.53 -17.24
N VAL A 158 1.60 -1.00 -16.15
CA VAL A 158 0.88 -0.15 -15.21
C VAL A 158 1.20 1.30 -15.55
N CYS A 159 0.18 2.06 -15.93
CA CYS A 159 0.28 3.49 -16.19
C CYS A 159 -0.16 4.27 -14.96
N THR A 160 0.62 5.24 -14.52
CA THR A 160 0.27 6.25 -13.52
C THR A 160 0.41 7.65 -14.13
N GLN A 161 0.07 8.69 -13.39
CA GLN A 161 0.16 10.07 -13.89
C GLN A 161 1.60 10.50 -14.26
N GLY A 162 2.64 9.93 -13.67
CA GLY A 162 4.03 10.37 -13.88
C GLY A 162 5.00 9.26 -14.27
N MET A 163 4.53 8.00 -14.33
CA MET A 163 5.40 6.90 -14.71
C MET A 163 4.63 5.74 -15.36
N GLN A 164 5.37 4.95 -16.10
CA GLN A 164 4.95 3.69 -16.66
C GLN A 164 5.85 2.56 -16.13
N VAL A 165 5.22 1.49 -15.66
CA VAL A 165 5.92 0.30 -15.15
C VAL A 165 5.60 -0.89 -16.04
N GLU A 166 6.62 -1.47 -16.67
CA GLU A 166 6.48 -2.59 -17.63
C GLU A 166 7.15 -3.84 -17.07
N VAL A 167 6.43 -4.97 -17.14
CA VAL A 167 6.89 -6.29 -16.66
C VAL A 167 6.40 -7.43 -17.56
N LEU A 168 7.01 -8.61 -17.45
CA LEU A 168 6.59 -9.84 -18.17
C LEU A 168 5.97 -10.91 -17.25
N GLY A 169 6.18 -10.80 -15.93
CA GLY A 169 5.71 -11.78 -14.96
C GLY A 169 6.50 -11.61 -13.67
N THR A 170 6.06 -10.71 -12.83
CA THR A 170 6.84 -10.04 -11.79
C THR A 170 5.95 -9.77 -10.60
N THR A 171 6.54 -9.78 -9.41
CA THR A 171 5.89 -9.38 -8.16
C THR A 171 6.49 -8.06 -7.67
N PHE A 172 5.67 -7.04 -7.53
CA PHE A 172 6.12 -5.67 -7.17
C PHE A 172 4.99 -4.85 -6.54
N ASN A 173 5.38 -3.77 -5.85
CA ASN A 173 4.48 -2.77 -5.28
C ASN A 173 4.69 -1.43 -5.99
N ILE A 174 3.61 -0.74 -6.28
CA ILE A 174 3.62 0.66 -6.72
C ILE A 174 2.87 1.50 -5.70
N SER A 175 3.47 2.63 -5.29
CA SER A 175 2.81 3.71 -4.57
C SER A 175 2.87 4.96 -5.45
N ALA A 176 1.71 5.40 -5.94
CA ALA A 176 1.55 6.54 -6.87
C ALA A 176 0.35 7.40 -6.43
N TYR A 177 0.35 7.81 -5.16
CA TYR A 177 -0.66 8.75 -4.65
C TYR A 177 -0.44 10.15 -5.22
N PRO A 178 -1.51 10.90 -5.55
CA PRO A 178 -1.40 12.30 -5.95
C PRO A 178 -0.64 13.12 -4.91
N GLN A 179 0.25 14.01 -5.38
CA GLN A 179 1.06 14.90 -4.55
C GLN A 179 2.07 14.19 -3.61
N GLU A 180 2.37 12.93 -3.87
CA GLU A 180 3.44 12.18 -3.20
C GLU A 180 4.48 11.71 -4.22
N GLU A 181 5.66 11.30 -3.74
CA GLU A 181 6.67 10.67 -4.60
C GLU A 181 6.14 9.34 -5.14
N TYR A 182 6.36 9.08 -6.42
CA TYR A 182 6.01 7.78 -7.00
C TYR A 182 7.12 6.77 -6.72
N GLN A 183 6.72 5.61 -6.24
CA GLN A 183 7.65 4.56 -5.84
C GLN A 183 7.26 3.23 -6.47
N THR A 184 8.24 2.53 -7.02
CA THR A 184 8.09 1.15 -7.50
C THR A 184 9.10 0.28 -6.78
N THR A 185 8.64 -0.70 -6.01
CA THR A 185 9.48 -1.64 -5.23
C THR A 185 9.37 -3.03 -5.82
N LEU A 186 10.50 -3.59 -6.24
CA LEU A 186 10.55 -4.92 -6.84
C LEU A 186 10.79 -6.01 -5.78
N VAL A 187 9.88 -6.99 -5.74
CA VAL A 187 9.99 -8.18 -4.88
C VAL A 187 10.66 -9.33 -5.63
N ASN A 188 10.15 -9.68 -6.81
CA ASN A 188 10.66 -10.81 -7.60
C ASN A 188 10.48 -10.55 -9.10
N GLY A 189 11.46 -10.94 -9.91
CA GLY A 189 11.46 -10.78 -11.36
C GLY A 189 12.28 -9.59 -11.83
N SER A 190 11.77 -8.83 -12.80
CA SER A 190 12.39 -7.63 -13.37
C SER A 190 11.31 -6.59 -13.69
N VAL A 191 11.59 -5.33 -13.42
CA VAL A 191 10.69 -4.21 -13.69
C VAL A 191 11.43 -3.16 -14.50
N LYS A 192 10.83 -2.71 -15.60
CA LYS A 192 11.26 -1.50 -16.31
C LYS A 192 10.36 -0.34 -15.91
N VAL A 193 10.95 0.72 -15.39
CA VAL A 193 10.26 1.98 -15.06
C VAL A 193 10.62 3.03 -16.10
N ASN A 194 9.62 3.70 -16.65
CA ASN A 194 9.78 4.80 -17.59
C ASN A 194 9.07 6.03 -17.05
N THR A 195 9.66 7.22 -17.18
CA THR A 195 9.03 8.50 -16.89
C THR A 195 8.43 9.11 -18.15
N GLU A 196 7.54 10.09 -17.99
CA GLU A 196 6.99 10.86 -19.12
C GLU A 196 8.06 11.65 -19.89
N THR A 197 9.16 11.99 -19.24
CA THR A 197 10.30 12.71 -19.87
C THR A 197 11.25 11.80 -20.64
N GLY A 198 10.99 10.49 -20.65
CA GLY A 198 11.77 9.49 -21.39
C GLY A 198 12.93 8.89 -20.61
N GLU A 199 13.13 9.25 -19.34
CA GLU A 199 14.10 8.56 -18.49
C GLU A 199 13.60 7.14 -18.17
N SER A 200 14.49 6.17 -18.16
CA SER A 200 14.12 4.79 -17.87
C SER A 200 15.17 4.05 -17.06
N CYS A 201 14.71 3.08 -16.27
CA CYS A 201 15.59 2.18 -15.54
C CYS A 201 15.03 0.76 -15.48
N ILE A 202 15.90 -0.19 -15.16
CA ILE A 202 15.51 -1.60 -14.89
C ILE A 202 15.86 -1.92 -13.45
N LEU A 203 14.86 -2.34 -12.67
CA LEU A 203 15.03 -2.77 -11.29
C LEU A 203 15.35 -4.26 -11.21
N LYS A 204 16.19 -4.61 -10.24
CA LYS A 204 16.44 -5.95 -9.73
C LYS A 204 15.71 -6.17 -8.41
N PRO A 205 15.47 -7.42 -7.96
CA PRO A 205 14.87 -7.70 -6.66
C PRO A 205 15.53 -6.91 -5.52
N SER A 206 14.73 -6.43 -4.58
CA SER A 206 15.12 -5.54 -3.48
C SER A 206 15.60 -4.16 -3.91
N GLN A 207 15.31 -3.73 -5.13
CA GLN A 207 15.48 -2.33 -5.54
C GLN A 207 14.15 -1.60 -5.57
N GLN A 208 14.23 -0.30 -5.27
CA GLN A 208 13.11 0.64 -5.38
C GLN A 208 13.54 1.80 -6.27
N ALA A 209 12.70 2.13 -7.25
CA ALA A 209 12.75 3.39 -7.98
C ALA A 209 11.85 4.41 -7.28
N THR A 210 12.34 5.64 -7.12
CA THR A 210 11.57 6.77 -6.60
C THR A 210 11.66 7.92 -7.61
N ILE A 211 10.51 8.52 -7.91
CA ILE A 211 10.37 9.71 -8.76
C ILE A 211 9.76 10.80 -7.90
N SER A 212 10.55 11.86 -7.63
CA SER A 212 10.10 12.99 -6.81
C SER A 212 9.19 13.92 -7.60
N LEU A 213 8.25 14.56 -6.90
CA LEU A 213 7.36 15.56 -7.49
C LEU A 213 8.17 16.73 -8.11
N GLY A 214 7.79 17.10 -9.34
CA GLY A 214 8.44 18.21 -10.06
C GLY A 214 9.83 17.89 -10.62
N ASN A 215 10.35 16.68 -10.36
CA ASN A 215 11.61 16.19 -10.93
C ASN A 215 11.37 14.80 -11.51
N SER A 216 11.46 14.67 -12.81
CA SER A 216 11.24 13.39 -13.50
C SER A 216 12.44 12.43 -13.41
N SER A 217 13.47 12.74 -12.62
CA SER A 217 14.63 11.87 -12.46
C SER A 217 14.30 10.65 -11.58
N ILE A 218 14.80 9.49 -12.00
CA ILE A 218 14.61 8.23 -11.29
C ILE A 218 15.78 8.02 -10.32
N GLN A 219 15.48 7.92 -9.03
CA GLN A 219 16.45 7.51 -8.02
C GLN A 219 16.25 6.03 -7.70
N ILE A 220 17.34 5.25 -7.75
CA ILE A 220 17.31 3.82 -7.43
C ILE A 220 18.05 3.59 -6.12
N ARG A 221 17.42 2.85 -5.20
CA ARG A 221 18.06 2.45 -3.94
C ARG A 221 17.80 0.98 -3.61
N MET A 222 18.73 0.35 -2.89
CA MET A 222 18.49 -0.96 -2.28
C MET A 222 17.58 -0.80 -1.06
N VAL A 223 16.57 -1.64 -0.96
CA VAL A 223 15.59 -1.62 0.12
C VAL A 223 15.27 -3.04 0.59
N ASP A 224 14.74 -3.17 1.80
CA ASP A 224 14.02 -4.37 2.18
C ASP A 224 12.61 -4.31 1.55
N ALA A 225 12.40 -5.06 0.48
CA ALA A 225 11.11 -5.09 -0.22
C ALA A 225 9.96 -5.54 0.71
N GLY A 226 10.25 -6.41 1.69
CA GLY A 226 9.28 -6.84 2.70
C GLY A 226 8.72 -5.68 3.53
N PHE A 227 9.50 -4.62 3.69
CA PHE A 227 9.08 -3.40 4.39
C PHE A 227 7.94 -2.68 3.65
N TYR A 228 8.09 -2.52 2.34
CA TYR A 228 7.14 -1.81 1.48
C TYR A 228 5.92 -2.65 1.08
N THR A 229 5.97 -3.97 1.32
CA THR A 229 4.90 -4.91 1.00
C THR A 229 4.27 -5.55 2.23
N SER A 230 4.68 -5.13 3.43
CA SER A 230 4.20 -5.70 4.70
C SER A 230 2.68 -5.55 4.90
N TRP A 231 2.09 -4.53 4.29
CA TRP A 231 0.67 -4.27 4.36
C TRP A 231 -0.19 -5.41 3.79
N ILE A 232 0.32 -6.16 2.80
CA ILE A 232 -0.31 -7.39 2.27
C ILE A 232 -0.45 -8.49 3.36
N LYS A 233 0.46 -8.47 4.34
CA LYS A 233 0.46 -9.42 5.46
C LYS A 233 -0.16 -8.83 6.73
N GLY A 234 -0.91 -7.75 6.62
CA GLY A 234 -1.56 -7.09 7.75
C GLY A 234 -0.61 -6.37 8.70
N LYS A 235 0.58 -5.97 8.24
CA LYS A 235 1.58 -5.25 9.04
C LYS A 235 1.99 -3.97 8.34
N ILE A 236 2.24 -2.92 9.11
CA ILE A 236 2.85 -1.68 8.61
C ILE A 236 4.12 -1.45 9.43
N HIS A 237 5.25 -1.37 8.73
CA HIS A 237 6.55 -1.16 9.36
C HIS A 237 7.03 0.26 9.12
N PHE A 238 7.49 0.91 10.18
CA PHE A 238 8.16 2.21 10.12
C PHE A 238 9.56 2.09 10.69
N LYS A 239 10.54 2.66 9.99
CA LYS A 239 11.93 2.67 10.42
C LYS A 239 12.50 4.07 10.27
N ASP A 240 12.73 4.76 11.39
CA ASP A 240 13.25 6.12 11.41
C ASP A 240 12.52 7.06 10.44
N GLN A 241 11.19 7.03 10.48
CA GLN A 241 10.33 7.78 9.57
C GLN A 241 9.74 9.01 10.27
N ARG A 242 9.57 10.12 9.52
CA ARG A 242 8.93 11.34 10.05
C ARG A 242 7.49 11.05 10.45
N LEU A 243 7.05 11.65 11.56
CA LEU A 243 5.68 11.45 12.05
C LEU A 243 4.63 11.87 11.03
N GLU A 244 4.87 12.94 10.27
CA GLU A 244 3.98 13.36 9.19
C GLU A 244 3.78 12.24 8.15
N ASP A 245 4.86 11.58 7.72
CA ASP A 245 4.79 10.52 6.70
C ASP A 245 4.15 9.25 7.25
N ILE A 246 4.42 8.91 8.52
CA ILE A 246 3.73 7.83 9.23
C ILE A 246 2.22 8.10 9.24
N MET A 247 1.83 9.32 9.64
CA MET A 247 0.42 9.68 9.77
C MET A 247 -0.30 9.81 8.43
N LYS A 248 0.37 10.14 7.33
CA LYS A 248 -0.20 10.07 5.98
C LYS A 248 -0.63 8.63 5.64
N ILE A 249 0.20 7.64 5.91
CA ILE A 249 -0.12 6.22 5.67
C ILE A 249 -1.27 5.77 6.57
N LEU A 250 -1.16 6.03 7.88
CA LEU A 250 -2.17 5.60 8.84
C LEU A 250 -3.51 6.31 8.65
N SER A 251 -3.52 7.60 8.29
CA SER A 251 -4.77 8.35 8.08
C SER A 251 -5.60 7.77 6.92
N ARG A 252 -4.96 7.26 5.88
CA ARG A 252 -5.66 6.59 4.77
C ARG A 252 -6.31 5.29 5.22
N TRP A 253 -5.58 4.49 5.99
CA TRP A 253 -6.07 3.17 6.43
C TRP A 253 -7.12 3.25 7.55
N TYR A 254 -6.92 4.13 8.50
CA TYR A 254 -7.86 4.30 9.63
C TYR A 254 -8.99 5.30 9.35
N ASP A 255 -9.05 5.86 8.15
CA ASP A 255 -10.04 6.88 7.76
C ASP A 255 -10.17 7.99 8.81
N MET A 256 -9.05 8.62 9.16
CA MET A 256 -8.95 9.62 10.22
C MET A 256 -8.29 10.90 9.74
N GLU A 257 -8.59 12.00 10.41
CA GLU A 257 -7.94 13.29 10.23
C GLU A 257 -6.77 13.45 11.19
N VAL A 258 -5.72 14.16 10.76
CA VAL A 258 -4.50 14.40 11.54
C VAL A 258 -4.21 15.88 11.60
N ILE A 259 -4.02 16.38 12.82
CA ILE A 259 -3.68 17.78 13.09
C ILE A 259 -2.36 17.82 13.87
N PHE A 260 -1.43 18.65 13.42
CA PHE A 260 -0.19 18.96 14.13
C PHE A 260 -0.26 20.37 14.67
N ALA A 261 -0.12 20.55 15.99
CA ALA A 261 -0.17 21.86 16.63
C ALA A 261 0.97 22.78 16.20
N ASN A 262 2.10 22.21 15.77
CA ASN A 262 3.20 22.96 15.18
C ASN A 262 4.02 22.10 14.20
N GLU A 263 4.80 22.76 13.33
CA GLU A 263 5.59 22.08 12.27
C GLU A 263 6.70 21.17 12.81
N LYS A 264 7.29 21.48 13.97
CA LYS A 264 8.39 20.68 14.55
C LYS A 264 7.97 19.26 14.91
N ILE A 265 6.70 19.07 15.26
CA ILE A 265 6.16 17.74 15.58
C ILE A 265 6.16 16.84 14.36
N LYS A 266 5.93 17.38 13.17
CA LYS A 266 5.94 16.64 11.91
C LYS A 266 7.27 15.95 11.64
N ASP A 267 8.38 16.58 12.06
CA ASP A 267 9.74 16.10 11.82
C ASP A 267 10.25 15.10 12.85
N LEU A 268 9.49 14.86 13.93
CA LEU A 268 9.82 13.80 14.89
C LEU A 268 9.88 12.46 14.18
N ARG A 269 10.92 11.66 14.49
CA ARG A 269 11.17 10.40 13.82
C ARG A 269 10.89 9.22 14.75
N PHE A 270 10.20 8.23 14.20
CA PHE A 270 9.82 7.02 14.92
C PHE A 270 10.06 5.76 14.09
N GLY A 271 10.31 4.66 14.81
CA GLY A 271 10.34 3.31 14.25
C GLY A 271 9.42 2.42 15.06
N CYS A 272 8.48 1.77 14.40
CA CYS A 272 7.54 0.85 15.04
C CYS A 272 6.89 -0.10 14.04
N ASN A 273 6.22 -1.11 14.57
CA ASN A 273 5.40 -2.04 13.80
C ASN A 273 3.95 -1.87 14.25
N VAL A 274 3.06 -1.62 13.30
CA VAL A 274 1.63 -1.50 13.53
C VAL A 274 0.94 -2.75 12.97
N ASP A 275 0.07 -3.38 13.76
CA ASP A 275 -0.85 -4.39 13.25
C ASP A 275 -1.97 -3.66 12.52
N ARG A 276 -2.06 -3.89 11.21
CA ARG A 276 -2.98 -3.17 10.32
C ARG A 276 -4.45 -3.36 10.71
N TYR A 277 -4.80 -4.53 11.26
CA TYR A 277 -6.17 -4.87 11.60
C TYR A 277 -6.53 -4.64 13.07
N SER A 278 -5.60 -4.09 13.84
CA SER A 278 -5.86 -3.64 15.22
C SER A 278 -6.29 -2.18 15.25
N GLU A 279 -6.93 -1.79 16.34
CA GLU A 279 -7.23 -0.37 16.64
C GLU A 279 -5.95 0.46 16.69
N ILE A 280 -6.04 1.76 16.43
CA ILE A 280 -4.88 2.66 16.46
C ILE A 280 -4.35 2.96 17.88
N THR A 281 -5.14 2.69 18.91
CA THR A 281 -4.83 3.03 20.30
C THR A 281 -3.45 2.54 20.78
N PRO A 282 -2.99 1.30 20.50
CA PRO A 282 -1.64 0.86 20.88
C PRO A 282 -0.53 1.72 20.26
N PHE A 283 -0.69 2.15 19.02
CA PHE A 283 0.25 3.03 18.35
C PHE A 283 0.30 4.43 19.00
N VAL A 284 -0.87 5.00 19.30
CA VAL A 284 -0.97 6.31 19.99
C VAL A 284 -0.28 6.26 21.36
N ARG A 285 -0.52 5.21 22.15
CA ARG A 285 0.15 5.02 23.46
C ARG A 285 1.66 4.93 23.32
N LEU A 286 2.16 4.17 22.34
CA LEU A 286 3.58 4.08 22.06
C LEU A 286 4.20 5.45 21.81
N LEU A 287 3.54 6.33 21.06
CA LEU A 287 4.03 7.69 20.81
C LEU A 287 4.08 8.53 22.10
N GLU A 288 3.03 8.48 22.93
CA GLU A 288 2.99 9.20 24.21
C GLU A 288 4.04 8.71 25.22
N GLU A 289 4.30 7.39 25.28
CA GLU A 289 5.33 6.80 26.12
C GLU A 289 6.73 7.32 25.79
N THR A 290 6.97 7.79 24.58
CA THR A 290 8.25 8.42 24.22
C THR A 290 8.47 9.78 24.86
N GLN A 291 7.44 10.41 25.43
CA GLN A 291 7.43 11.77 25.99
C GLN A 291 7.89 12.87 24.99
N LYS A 292 7.95 12.55 23.71
CA LYS A 292 8.31 13.52 22.65
C LYS A 292 7.10 14.26 22.11
N VAL A 293 5.92 13.70 22.27
CA VAL A 293 4.66 14.24 21.74
C VAL A 293 3.49 13.77 22.60
N HIS A 294 2.50 14.65 22.76
CA HIS A 294 1.21 14.32 23.36
C HIS A 294 0.15 14.16 22.28
N VAL A 295 -0.85 13.33 22.54
CA VAL A 295 -1.87 12.99 21.56
C VAL A 295 -3.26 13.19 22.16
N LYS A 296 -4.12 13.89 21.43
CA LYS A 296 -5.54 13.99 21.74
C LYS A 296 -6.35 13.35 20.63
N VAL A 297 -7.21 12.42 20.98
CA VAL A 297 -8.13 11.76 20.05
C VAL A 297 -9.53 12.30 20.29
N ASN A 298 -10.19 12.77 19.22
CA ASN A 298 -11.57 13.23 19.25
C ASN A 298 -12.31 12.72 18.01
N ASN A 299 -13.21 11.77 18.19
CA ASN A 299 -13.84 11.03 17.09
C ASN A 299 -12.76 10.43 16.15
N LYS A 300 -12.81 10.79 14.88
CA LYS A 300 -11.83 10.38 13.86
C LYS A 300 -10.67 11.37 13.68
N THR A 301 -10.45 12.29 14.59
CA THR A 301 -9.38 13.28 14.51
C THR A 301 -8.33 13.02 15.59
N ILE A 302 -7.07 12.90 15.16
CA ILE A 302 -5.90 12.84 16.05
C ILE A 302 -5.17 14.17 16.00
N THR A 303 -4.95 14.79 17.16
CA THR A 303 -4.18 16.03 17.29
C THR A 303 -2.90 15.77 18.07
N PHE A 304 -1.76 16.09 17.45
CA PHE A 304 -0.43 16.03 18.06
C PHE A 304 -0.03 17.41 18.59
N TYR A 305 0.46 17.45 19.85
CA TYR A 305 0.92 18.68 20.51
C TYR A 305 2.10 18.40 21.45
N ASN A 306 2.82 19.45 21.87
CA ASN A 306 3.93 19.38 22.84
C ASN A 306 3.43 19.62 24.26
#